data_51804f77ca6a1dd1b68609f652c5d0c9
#
_entry.id   51804f77ca6a1dd1b68609f652c5d0c9
#
_cell.length_a   1.000
_cell.length_b   1.000
_cell.length_c   1.000
_cell.angle_alpha   90.00
_cell.angle_beta   90.00
_cell.angle_gamma   90.00
#
_symmetry.space_group_name_H-M   'P 1'
#
loop_
_entity.id
_entity.type
_entity.pdbx_description
1 polymer ?
#
loop_
_entity_poly.entity_id
_entity_poly.type
_entity_poly.pdbx_seq_one_letter_code
_entity_poly.pdbx_strand_id
1 'polypeptide(L)'
;MNKKVLGIILGVLLVSIVIVGAMLTVSKPQEDNTSLVKIETEKDLKKAIEKVHKNTTSELPDLETMTISVNDEYQFSNYTGLSSNKDIESLVVSIPTINAQPYEAAIIKVKAGADIEKIKQEILDNIDMNMWICVSADTLYVTNYKDVIFLVMSEKDWAKSVLESFKSYVGEKNIGKVLEKTQDFEDIELPPEIICD
;
A
#
# COMPACT_ATOMS: atom_id res chain seq x y z
N MET A 1 -16.27 45.29 55.17
CA MET A 1 -16.47 44.65 53.84
C MET A 1 -17.76 43.86 53.91
N ASN A 2 -18.71 44.10 53.03
CA ASN A 2 -20.08 43.62 53.18
C ASN A 2 -20.14 42.11 52.76
N LYS A 3 -20.72 41.24 53.62
CA LYS A 3 -20.73 39.77 53.40
C LYS A 3 -21.29 39.34 52.02
N LYS A 4 -22.14 40.16 51.41
CA LYS A 4 -22.68 39.95 50.07
C LYS A 4 -21.61 40.18 48.98
N VAL A 5 -20.70 41.14 49.16
CA VAL A 5 -19.59 41.44 48.21
C VAL A 5 -18.52 40.37 48.28
N LEU A 6 -18.26 39.83 49.49
CA LEU A 6 -17.31 38.71 49.66
C LEU A 6 -17.82 37.41 48.95
N GLY A 7 -19.11 37.13 49.01
CA GLY A 7 -19.72 35.97 48.35
C GLY A 7 -19.63 36.07 46.80
N ILE A 8 -19.83 37.25 46.23
CA ILE A 8 -19.71 37.50 44.78
C ILE A 8 -18.27 37.33 44.29
N ILE A 9 -17.29 37.83 45.03
CA ILE A 9 -15.87 37.71 44.70
C ILE A 9 -15.42 36.25 44.76
N LEU A 10 -15.87 35.45 45.77
CA LEU A 10 -15.56 34.03 45.84
C LEU A 10 -16.23 33.24 44.70
N GLY A 11 -17.47 33.57 44.32
CA GLY A 11 -18.16 32.94 43.20
C GLY A 11 -17.47 33.17 41.84
N VAL A 12 -17.02 34.40 41.58
CA VAL A 12 -16.31 34.72 40.36
C VAL A 12 -14.91 34.05 40.29
N LEU A 13 -14.22 33.91 41.44
CA LEU A 13 -12.93 33.21 41.50
C LEU A 13 -13.07 31.72 41.25
N LEU A 14 -14.14 31.06 41.75
CA LEU A 14 -14.41 29.65 41.50
C LEU A 14 -14.80 29.36 40.05
N VAL A 15 -15.58 30.26 39.43
CA VAL A 15 -15.94 30.10 38.00
C VAL A 15 -14.72 30.28 37.07
N SER A 16 -13.81 31.24 37.42
CA SER A 16 -12.57 31.41 36.64
C SER A 16 -11.61 30.23 36.78
N ILE A 17 -11.55 29.57 37.93
CA ILE A 17 -10.70 28.37 38.11
C ILE A 17 -11.27 27.17 37.30
N VAL A 18 -12.59 27.04 37.20
CA VAL A 18 -13.21 25.97 36.37
C VAL A 18 -13.00 26.21 34.89
N ILE A 19 -13.07 27.48 34.42
CA ILE A 19 -12.81 27.82 33.00
C ILE A 19 -11.34 27.63 32.63
N VAL A 20 -10.41 27.97 33.51
CA VAL A 20 -8.97 27.75 33.30
C VAL A 20 -8.62 26.27 33.40
N GLY A 21 -9.29 25.49 34.26
CA GLY A 21 -9.13 24.06 34.36
C GLY A 21 -9.66 23.30 33.13
N ALA A 22 -10.70 23.80 32.46
CA ALA A 22 -11.23 23.21 31.23
C ALA A 22 -10.39 23.54 29.98
N MET A 23 -9.60 24.60 29.99
CA MET A 23 -8.66 24.94 28.89
C MET A 23 -7.27 24.29 29.02
N LEU A 24 -6.98 23.64 30.16
CA LEU A 24 -5.74 22.89 30.36
C LEU A 24 -5.86 21.38 30.11
N THR A 25 -6.94 20.93 29.48
CA THR A 25 -6.84 19.68 28.73
C THR A 25 -6.02 19.94 27.47
N VAL A 26 -4.76 20.28 27.68
CA VAL A 26 -3.72 20.13 26.65
C VAL A 26 -3.89 18.70 26.14
N SER A 27 -4.38 18.57 24.93
CA SER A 27 -4.24 17.36 24.16
C SER A 27 -2.79 16.97 24.32
N LYS A 28 -2.50 15.88 25.05
CA LYS A 28 -1.18 15.28 25.05
C LYS A 28 -0.80 15.21 23.57
N PRO A 29 0.38 15.68 23.15
CA PRO A 29 0.87 15.35 21.84
C PRO A 29 0.72 13.84 21.78
N GLN A 30 -0.05 13.34 20.82
CA GLN A 30 -0.09 11.94 20.51
C GLN A 30 1.37 11.66 20.16
N GLU A 31 2.11 11.05 21.08
CA GLU A 31 3.44 10.54 20.79
C GLU A 31 3.21 9.66 19.58
N ASP A 32 3.75 10.12 18.45
CA ASP A 32 3.82 9.40 17.20
C ASP A 32 4.76 8.21 17.45
N ASN A 33 4.26 7.26 18.23
CA ASN A 33 4.92 6.03 18.57
C ASN A 33 4.79 5.08 17.36
N THR A 34 5.09 5.65 16.18
CA THR A 34 5.29 4.91 14.95
C THR A 34 6.60 4.18 15.10
N SER A 35 6.60 3.11 15.92
CA SER A 35 7.70 2.15 15.87
C SER A 35 7.82 1.73 14.40
N LEU A 36 8.93 2.08 13.78
CA LEU A 36 9.20 1.77 12.38
C LEU A 36 8.92 0.28 12.16
N VAL A 37 8.03 0.00 11.21
CA VAL A 37 7.69 -1.38 10.87
C VAL A 37 8.97 -2.09 10.43
N LYS A 38 9.20 -3.28 10.97
CA LYS A 38 10.36 -4.11 10.65
C LYS A 38 9.97 -5.13 9.59
N ILE A 39 10.55 -5.02 8.39
CA ILE A 39 10.34 -5.93 7.27
C ILE A 39 11.72 -6.36 6.79
N GLU A 40 12.27 -7.40 7.40
CA GLU A 40 13.64 -7.82 7.15
C GLU A 40 13.74 -9.23 6.59
N THR A 41 12.79 -10.08 6.91
CA THR A 41 12.80 -11.49 6.51
C THR A 41 11.63 -11.80 5.57
N GLU A 42 11.72 -12.90 4.84
CA GLU A 42 10.62 -13.42 4.02
C GLU A 42 9.31 -13.57 4.81
N LYS A 43 9.40 -14.01 6.06
CA LYS A 43 8.24 -14.11 6.95
C LYS A 43 7.63 -12.73 7.24
N ASP A 44 8.46 -11.69 7.34
CA ASP A 44 7.98 -10.34 7.56
C ASP A 44 7.32 -9.78 6.29
N LEU A 45 7.83 -10.11 5.08
CA LEU A 45 7.19 -9.75 3.82
C LEU A 45 5.79 -10.39 3.73
N LYS A 46 5.66 -11.69 4.01
CA LYS A 46 4.35 -12.38 4.04
C LYS A 46 3.38 -11.72 5.02
N LYS A 47 3.83 -11.47 6.24
CA LYS A 47 3.03 -10.76 7.25
C LYS A 47 2.62 -9.36 6.81
N ALA A 48 3.51 -8.64 6.12
CA ALA A 48 3.22 -7.28 5.66
C ALA A 48 2.11 -7.29 4.62
N ILE A 49 2.20 -8.15 3.61
CA ILE A 49 1.17 -8.24 2.56
C ILE A 49 -0.17 -8.71 3.11
N GLU A 50 -0.19 -9.70 4.02
CA GLU A 50 -1.41 -10.17 4.69
C GLU A 50 -2.08 -9.05 5.50
N LYS A 51 -1.29 -8.22 6.22
CA LYS A 51 -1.82 -7.08 6.97
C LYS A 51 -2.34 -5.98 6.06
N VAL A 52 -1.67 -5.73 4.94
CA VAL A 52 -2.12 -4.79 3.93
C VAL A 52 -3.48 -5.22 3.40
N HIS A 53 -3.66 -6.48 3.00
CA HIS A 53 -4.95 -7.00 2.53
C HIS A 53 -6.04 -6.92 3.59
N LYS A 54 -5.73 -7.31 4.83
CA LYS A 54 -6.70 -7.27 5.94
C LYS A 54 -7.21 -5.87 6.25
N ASN A 55 -6.40 -4.85 6.01
CA ASN A 55 -6.72 -3.46 6.34
C ASN A 55 -7.21 -2.65 5.13
N THR A 56 -7.25 -3.23 3.95
CA THR A 56 -7.83 -2.57 2.77
C THR A 56 -9.33 -2.36 2.95
N THR A 57 -9.84 -1.29 2.37
CA THR A 57 -11.27 -0.92 2.44
C THR A 57 -12.10 -1.57 1.34
N SER A 58 -11.45 -2.08 0.30
CA SER A 58 -12.11 -2.81 -0.80
C SER A 58 -12.26 -4.29 -0.45
N GLU A 59 -13.33 -4.90 -0.92
CA GLU A 59 -13.51 -6.35 -0.87
C GLU A 59 -12.65 -6.97 -1.97
N LEU A 60 -11.54 -7.59 -1.58
CA LEU A 60 -10.64 -8.27 -2.49
C LEU A 60 -11.10 -9.70 -2.76
N PRO A 61 -10.69 -10.31 -3.88
CA PRO A 61 -10.94 -11.73 -4.14
C PRO A 61 -10.22 -12.63 -3.14
N ASP A 62 -10.53 -13.91 -3.18
CA ASP A 62 -9.74 -14.91 -2.44
C ASP A 62 -8.31 -14.94 -3.00
N LEU A 63 -7.34 -14.67 -2.13
CA LEU A 63 -5.93 -14.50 -2.49
C LEU A 63 -5.07 -15.62 -1.93
N GLU A 64 -4.12 -16.08 -2.72
CA GLU A 64 -3.01 -16.91 -2.29
C GLU A 64 -1.73 -16.08 -2.21
N THR A 65 -1.03 -16.17 -1.06
CA THR A 65 0.25 -15.47 -0.84
C THR A 65 1.39 -16.49 -0.80
N MET A 66 2.33 -16.33 -1.73
CA MET A 66 3.44 -17.25 -1.91
C MET A 66 4.78 -16.54 -1.99
N THR A 67 5.86 -17.27 -1.63
CA THR A 67 7.23 -16.84 -1.91
C THR A 67 7.63 -17.35 -3.28
N ILE A 68 8.17 -16.45 -4.10
CA ILE A 68 8.76 -16.79 -5.38
C ILE A 68 10.28 -16.89 -5.21
N SER A 69 10.85 -17.98 -5.70
CA SER A 69 12.31 -18.11 -5.74
C SER A 69 12.89 -17.08 -6.70
N VAL A 70 13.77 -16.23 -6.21
CA VAL A 70 14.47 -15.26 -7.06
C VAL A 70 15.34 -15.93 -8.14
N ASN A 71 15.65 -17.22 -7.98
CA ASN A 71 16.41 -18.02 -8.96
C ASN A 71 15.51 -18.71 -9.99
N ASP A 72 14.19 -18.67 -9.84
CA ASP A 72 13.25 -19.06 -10.88
C ASP A 72 13.05 -17.87 -11.81
N GLU A 73 13.88 -17.78 -12.85
CA GLU A 73 13.92 -16.65 -13.76
C GLU A 73 12.57 -16.36 -14.43
N TYR A 74 11.80 -17.42 -14.73
CA TYR A 74 10.49 -17.26 -15.36
C TYR A 74 9.47 -16.63 -14.41
N GLN A 75 9.27 -17.21 -13.23
CA GLN A 75 8.32 -16.68 -12.27
C GLN A 75 8.75 -15.32 -11.76
N PHE A 76 10.05 -15.14 -11.48
CA PHE A 76 10.61 -13.87 -11.04
C PHE A 76 10.32 -12.75 -12.05
N SER A 77 10.65 -12.95 -13.32
CA SER A 77 10.41 -11.96 -14.38
C SER A 77 8.90 -11.71 -14.58
N ASN A 78 8.09 -12.78 -14.55
CA ASN A 78 6.63 -12.68 -14.75
C ASN A 78 5.96 -11.79 -13.69
N TYR A 79 6.33 -11.93 -12.41
CA TYR A 79 5.73 -11.15 -11.31
C TYR A 79 6.42 -9.80 -11.04
N THR A 80 7.53 -9.50 -11.66
CA THR A 80 8.25 -8.25 -11.38
C THR A 80 8.50 -7.40 -12.61
N GLY A 81 8.50 -8.00 -13.81
CA GLY A 81 8.99 -7.34 -15.03
C GLY A 81 10.50 -7.11 -15.03
N LEU A 82 11.22 -7.54 -14.00
CA LEU A 82 12.68 -7.33 -13.92
C LEU A 82 13.44 -8.33 -14.79
N SER A 83 14.45 -7.82 -15.48
CA SER A 83 15.36 -8.61 -16.33
C SER A 83 16.47 -9.32 -15.54
N SER A 84 16.70 -8.94 -14.28
CA SER A 84 17.78 -9.46 -13.44
C SER A 84 17.41 -9.48 -11.96
N ASN A 85 17.74 -10.58 -11.30
CA ASN A 85 17.56 -10.79 -9.86
C ASN A 85 18.77 -10.37 -9.01
N LYS A 86 19.83 -9.80 -9.61
CA LYS A 86 21.14 -9.56 -8.95
C LYS A 86 21.02 -8.70 -7.68
N ASP A 87 20.08 -7.73 -7.68
CA ASP A 87 19.88 -6.75 -6.62
C ASP A 87 18.71 -7.13 -5.70
N ILE A 88 18.07 -8.29 -5.92
CA ILE A 88 16.90 -8.75 -5.17
C ILE A 88 17.31 -9.84 -4.18
N GLU A 89 16.81 -9.73 -2.95
CA GLU A 89 17.04 -10.69 -1.87
C GLU A 89 15.90 -11.70 -1.77
N SER A 90 14.64 -11.21 -1.78
CA SER A 90 13.46 -12.07 -1.69
C SER A 90 12.23 -11.40 -2.32
N LEU A 91 11.27 -12.23 -2.74
CA LEU A 91 10.03 -11.85 -3.39
C LEU A 91 8.86 -12.64 -2.81
N VAL A 92 7.83 -11.92 -2.38
CA VAL A 92 6.55 -12.47 -1.98
C VAL A 92 5.46 -11.86 -2.83
N VAL A 93 4.58 -12.69 -3.37
CA VAL A 93 3.50 -12.30 -4.28
C VAL A 93 2.18 -12.78 -3.72
N SER A 94 1.13 -12.02 -3.93
CA SER A 94 -0.25 -12.37 -3.64
C SER A 94 -1.10 -12.20 -4.88
N ILE A 95 -1.74 -13.27 -5.30
CA ILE A 95 -2.55 -13.37 -6.52
C ILE A 95 -3.89 -14.04 -6.22
N PRO A 96 -4.92 -13.84 -7.06
CA PRO A 96 -6.18 -14.52 -6.89
C PRO A 96 -6.05 -16.03 -7.07
N THR A 97 -6.83 -16.79 -6.30
CA THR A 97 -6.96 -18.24 -6.47
C THR A 97 -7.65 -18.61 -7.79
N ILE A 98 -8.37 -17.67 -8.39
CA ILE A 98 -9.05 -17.80 -9.69
C ILE A 98 -8.44 -16.81 -10.67
N ASN A 99 -7.84 -17.27 -11.75
CA ASN A 99 -7.10 -16.47 -12.73
C ASN A 99 -8.00 -15.66 -13.71
N ALA A 100 -9.21 -15.29 -13.28
CA ALA A 100 -10.14 -14.45 -14.03
C ALA A 100 -10.36 -13.07 -13.34
N GLN A 101 -9.49 -12.73 -12.42
CA GLN A 101 -9.53 -11.45 -11.70
C GLN A 101 -8.17 -10.79 -11.81
N PRO A 102 -8.09 -9.55 -12.33
CA PRO A 102 -6.82 -8.89 -12.57
C PRO A 102 -6.31 -8.29 -11.25
N TYR A 103 -5.59 -9.07 -10.49
CA TYR A 103 -4.99 -8.62 -9.25
C TYR A 103 -3.63 -9.26 -9.00
N GLU A 104 -2.66 -8.44 -8.66
CA GLU A 104 -1.39 -8.86 -8.09
C GLU A 104 -0.92 -7.80 -7.10
N ALA A 105 -0.43 -8.24 -5.95
CA ALA A 105 0.39 -7.42 -5.07
C ALA A 105 1.68 -8.15 -4.75
N ALA A 106 2.82 -7.44 -4.81
CA ALA A 106 4.11 -8.03 -4.46
C ALA A 106 4.90 -7.15 -3.51
N ILE A 107 5.68 -7.80 -2.66
CA ILE A 107 6.67 -7.18 -1.77
C ILE A 107 8.03 -7.77 -2.09
N ILE A 108 8.97 -6.89 -2.43
CA ILE A 108 10.31 -7.24 -2.92
C ILE A 108 11.35 -6.68 -1.96
N LYS A 109 12.15 -7.54 -1.34
CA LYS A 109 13.29 -7.11 -0.54
C LYS A 109 14.49 -6.90 -1.45
N VAL A 110 15.09 -5.72 -1.35
CA VAL A 110 16.22 -5.31 -2.17
C VAL A 110 17.51 -5.43 -1.35
N LYS A 111 18.60 -5.87 -1.99
CA LYS A 111 19.91 -5.96 -1.37
C LYS A 111 20.47 -4.57 -1.01
N ALA A 112 21.27 -4.51 0.04
CA ALA A 112 21.91 -3.27 0.45
C ALA A 112 22.77 -2.66 -0.68
N GLY A 113 22.59 -1.37 -0.91
CA GLY A 113 23.33 -0.63 -1.94
C GLY A 113 22.74 -0.68 -3.35
N ALA A 114 21.64 -1.39 -3.56
CA ALA A 114 20.94 -1.38 -4.85
C ALA A 114 20.22 -0.06 -5.09
N ASP A 115 20.05 0.30 -6.35
CA ASP A 115 19.34 1.50 -6.80
C ASP A 115 17.83 1.23 -6.85
N ILE A 116 17.14 1.54 -5.75
CA ILE A 116 15.70 1.28 -5.58
C ILE A 116 14.87 2.04 -6.62
N GLU A 117 15.21 3.30 -6.91
CA GLU A 117 14.44 4.10 -7.87
C GLU A 117 14.56 3.53 -9.28
N LYS A 118 15.75 3.05 -9.66
CA LYS A 118 15.96 2.36 -10.93
C LYS A 118 15.16 1.06 -11.01
N ILE A 119 15.16 0.26 -9.94
CA ILE A 119 14.39 -0.99 -9.89
C ILE A 119 12.89 -0.72 -10.00
N LYS A 120 12.36 0.26 -9.28
CA LYS A 120 10.95 0.66 -9.38
C LYS A 120 10.58 1.10 -10.80
N GLN A 121 11.45 1.85 -11.45
CA GLN A 121 11.21 2.29 -12.83
C GLN A 121 11.22 1.11 -13.80
N GLU A 122 12.16 0.17 -13.64
CA GLU A 122 12.22 -1.04 -14.48
C GLU A 122 10.97 -1.91 -14.31
N ILE A 123 10.46 -2.06 -13.08
CA ILE A 123 9.18 -2.72 -12.80
C ILE A 123 8.04 -2.00 -13.53
N LEU A 124 7.92 -0.68 -13.36
CA LEU A 124 6.85 0.11 -13.97
C LEU A 124 6.82 -0.01 -15.49
N ASP A 125 8.01 -0.04 -16.12
CA ASP A 125 8.14 -0.06 -17.58
C ASP A 125 7.81 -1.45 -18.17
N ASN A 126 8.19 -2.53 -17.48
CA ASN A 126 8.26 -3.86 -18.08
C ASN A 126 7.24 -4.87 -17.54
N ILE A 127 6.61 -4.64 -16.37
CA ILE A 127 5.62 -5.59 -15.85
C ILE A 127 4.43 -5.72 -16.81
N ASP A 128 3.98 -6.94 -17.02
CA ASP A 128 2.84 -7.21 -17.92
C ASP A 128 1.51 -7.07 -17.16
N MET A 129 0.79 -5.98 -17.47
CA MET A 129 -0.53 -5.72 -16.88
C MET A 129 -1.66 -6.57 -17.52
N ASN A 130 -1.33 -7.42 -18.49
CA ASN A 130 -2.27 -8.30 -19.21
C ASN A 130 -2.00 -9.79 -18.97
N MET A 131 -1.30 -10.12 -17.90
CA MET A 131 -0.86 -11.50 -17.61
C MET A 131 -1.99 -12.50 -17.31
N TRP A 132 -3.22 -12.05 -17.14
CA TRP A 132 -4.38 -12.90 -16.83
C TRP A 132 -5.16 -13.32 -18.08
N ILE A 133 -6.04 -14.32 -17.92
CA ILE A 133 -6.87 -14.83 -19.01
C ILE A 133 -8.10 -13.94 -19.16
N CYS A 134 -8.27 -13.31 -20.31
CA CYS A 134 -9.43 -12.47 -20.70
C CYS A 134 -9.68 -11.25 -19.84
N VAL A 135 -8.78 -10.90 -18.94
CA VAL A 135 -8.87 -9.70 -18.09
C VAL A 135 -7.48 -9.07 -17.98
N SER A 136 -7.44 -7.78 -17.67
CA SER A 136 -6.21 -7.02 -17.54
C SER A 136 -6.34 -6.02 -16.40
N ALA A 137 -5.25 -5.68 -15.74
CA ALA A 137 -5.21 -4.58 -14.78
C ALA A 137 -5.19 -3.25 -15.54
N ASP A 138 -5.93 -2.27 -15.05
CA ASP A 138 -5.91 -0.91 -15.60
C ASP A 138 -4.93 0.02 -14.88
N THR A 139 -4.54 -0.33 -13.66
CA THR A 139 -3.71 0.52 -12.80
C THR A 139 -2.62 -0.29 -12.11
N LEU A 140 -1.40 0.22 -12.18
CA LEU A 140 -0.22 -0.27 -11.46
C LEU A 140 0.35 0.85 -10.60
N TYR A 141 0.58 0.56 -9.33
CA TYR A 141 1.36 1.40 -8.42
C TYR A 141 2.64 0.69 -7.99
N VAL A 142 3.76 1.42 -8.01
CA VAL A 142 5.05 0.95 -7.50
C VAL A 142 5.61 1.98 -6.52
N THR A 143 5.94 1.56 -5.31
CA THR A 143 6.53 2.43 -4.29
C THR A 143 7.51 1.64 -3.44
N ASN A 144 8.09 2.27 -2.41
CA ASN A 144 8.95 1.55 -1.47
C ASN A 144 8.82 2.08 -0.05
N TYR A 145 9.18 1.23 0.90
CA TYR A 145 9.47 1.55 2.28
C TYR A 145 10.89 1.09 2.57
N LYS A 146 11.83 2.03 2.78
CA LYS A 146 13.26 1.71 2.90
C LYS A 146 13.73 0.86 1.71
N ASP A 147 14.31 -0.31 1.99
CA ASP A 147 14.82 -1.30 1.05
C ASP A 147 13.78 -2.38 0.65
N VAL A 148 12.51 -2.08 0.85
CA VAL A 148 11.40 -2.96 0.47
C VAL A 148 10.54 -2.23 -0.57
N ILE A 149 10.49 -2.77 -1.78
CA ILE A 149 9.59 -2.30 -2.84
C ILE A 149 8.24 -2.98 -2.69
N PHE A 150 7.19 -2.22 -2.86
CA PHE A 150 5.81 -2.68 -2.92
C PHE A 150 5.24 -2.32 -4.28
N LEU A 151 4.60 -3.27 -4.93
CA LEU A 151 3.79 -3.03 -6.11
C LEU A 151 2.38 -3.61 -5.92
N VAL A 152 1.43 -2.99 -6.59
CA VAL A 152 0.07 -3.53 -6.76
C VAL A 152 -0.44 -3.15 -8.13
N MET A 153 -0.98 -4.12 -8.86
CA MET A 153 -1.67 -3.92 -10.12
C MET A 153 -3.02 -4.62 -10.11
N SER A 154 -4.05 -3.90 -10.53
CA SER A 154 -5.44 -4.36 -10.53
C SER A 154 -6.34 -3.34 -11.25
N GLU A 155 -7.65 -3.52 -11.07
CA GLU A 155 -8.61 -2.45 -11.29
C GLU A 155 -8.30 -1.28 -10.34
N LYS A 156 -8.50 -0.06 -10.81
CA LYS A 156 -8.09 1.19 -10.13
C LYS A 156 -8.51 1.28 -8.66
N ASP A 157 -9.76 0.94 -8.37
CA ASP A 157 -10.30 1.07 -7.01
C ASP A 157 -9.64 0.07 -6.05
N TRP A 158 -9.38 -1.16 -6.50
CA TRP A 158 -8.65 -2.15 -5.70
C TRP A 158 -7.18 -1.75 -5.52
N ALA A 159 -6.50 -1.43 -6.61
CA ALA A 159 -5.09 -1.03 -6.57
C ALA A 159 -4.88 0.17 -5.65
N LYS A 160 -5.74 1.19 -5.74
CA LYS A 160 -5.70 2.38 -4.87
C LYS A 160 -5.93 2.03 -3.41
N SER A 161 -6.96 1.24 -3.11
CA SER A 161 -7.30 0.84 -1.73
C SER A 161 -6.15 0.06 -1.07
N VAL A 162 -5.51 -0.83 -1.82
CA VAL A 162 -4.37 -1.63 -1.34
C VAL A 162 -3.12 -0.77 -1.16
N LEU A 163 -2.85 0.18 -2.06
CA LEU A 163 -1.76 1.15 -1.88
C LEU A 163 -1.95 1.99 -0.62
N GLU A 164 -3.16 2.51 -0.38
CA GLU A 164 -3.45 3.31 0.82
C GLU A 164 -3.30 2.47 2.11
N SER A 165 -3.69 1.20 2.06
CA SER A 165 -3.46 0.27 3.16
C SER A 165 -1.96 0.05 3.43
N PHE A 166 -1.14 -0.10 2.38
CA PHE A 166 0.32 -0.20 2.54
C PHE A 166 0.92 1.06 3.14
N LYS A 167 0.53 2.25 2.65
CA LYS A 167 0.96 3.55 3.22
C LYS A 167 0.62 3.65 4.70
N SER A 168 -0.60 3.29 5.07
CA SER A 168 -1.04 3.27 6.47
C SER A 168 -0.22 2.30 7.31
N TYR A 169 0.09 1.12 6.77
CA TYR A 169 0.84 0.08 7.47
C TYR A 169 2.28 0.49 7.80
N VAL A 170 2.98 1.12 6.87
CA VAL A 170 4.39 1.54 7.07
C VAL A 170 4.51 2.98 7.60
N GLY A 171 3.40 3.73 7.63
CA GLY A 171 3.33 5.14 7.96
C GLY A 171 3.62 6.03 6.74
N GLU A 172 2.67 6.89 6.38
CA GLU A 172 2.73 7.73 5.17
C GLU A 172 4.02 8.54 5.01
N LYS A 173 4.62 8.99 6.11
CA LYS A 173 5.87 9.76 6.10
C LYS A 173 7.09 8.94 5.67
N ASN A 174 6.98 7.62 5.68
CA ASN A 174 8.10 6.71 5.47
C ASN A 174 8.10 6.11 4.06
N ILE A 175 7.08 6.43 3.25
CA ILE A 175 6.94 5.86 1.92
C ILE A 175 7.79 6.63 0.91
N GLY A 176 8.42 5.91 -0.01
CA GLY A 176 9.13 6.50 -1.13
C GLY A 176 8.19 7.08 -2.19
N LYS A 177 8.77 7.64 -3.24
CA LYS A 177 7.98 8.13 -4.37
C LYS A 177 7.09 7.03 -4.93
N VAL A 178 5.79 7.31 -5.06
CA VAL A 178 4.83 6.43 -5.76
C VAL A 178 4.96 6.69 -7.25
N LEU A 179 5.19 5.62 -8.01
CA LEU A 179 5.10 5.61 -9.47
C LEU A 179 3.76 4.98 -9.84
N GLU A 180 3.14 5.48 -10.90
CA GLU A 180 1.83 5.03 -11.40
C GLU A 180 1.91 4.81 -12.90
N LYS A 181 1.28 3.72 -13.36
CA LYS A 181 1.03 3.44 -14.77
C LYS A 181 -0.44 3.05 -14.92
N THR A 182 -1.11 3.66 -15.86
CA THR A 182 -2.49 3.32 -16.23
C THR A 182 -2.53 2.89 -17.68
N GLN A 183 -3.46 1.98 -18.00
CA GLN A 183 -3.81 1.65 -19.37
C GLN A 183 -5.32 1.75 -19.53
N ASP A 184 -5.75 2.42 -20.60
CA ASP A 184 -7.16 2.48 -20.98
C ASP A 184 -7.43 1.28 -21.89
N PHE A 185 -8.51 0.57 -21.61
CA PHE A 185 -9.03 -0.41 -22.56
C PHE A 185 -9.84 0.39 -23.59
N GLU A 186 -9.24 0.66 -24.75
CA GLU A 186 -10.02 1.08 -25.90
C GLU A 186 -11.04 -0.03 -26.15
N ASP A 187 -12.31 0.34 -26.24
CA ASP A 187 -13.39 -0.57 -26.63
C ASP A 187 -12.92 -1.31 -27.89
N ILE A 188 -12.62 -2.61 -27.75
CA ILE A 188 -12.29 -3.44 -28.90
C ILE A 188 -13.58 -3.44 -29.72
N GLU A 189 -13.66 -2.61 -30.80
CA GLU A 189 -14.70 -2.75 -31.78
C GLU A 189 -14.67 -4.20 -32.27
N LEU A 190 -15.65 -4.99 -31.82
CA LEU A 190 -15.82 -6.35 -32.33
C LEU A 190 -15.95 -6.24 -33.85
N PRO A 191 -15.20 -7.05 -34.62
CA PRO A 191 -15.35 -7.06 -36.06
C PRO A 191 -16.82 -7.30 -36.39
N PRO A 192 -17.38 -6.61 -37.41
CA PRO A 192 -18.77 -6.76 -37.78
C PRO A 192 -19.08 -8.22 -37.97
N GLU A 193 -20.15 -8.70 -37.31
CA GLU A 193 -20.58 -10.09 -37.37
C GLU A 193 -20.51 -10.60 -38.83
N ILE A 194 -19.73 -11.63 -39.04
CA ILE A 194 -19.76 -12.38 -40.32
C ILE A 194 -21.12 -13.03 -40.33
N ILE A 195 -22.08 -12.40 -40.99
CA ILE A 195 -23.37 -13.01 -41.29
C ILE A 195 -23.06 -14.16 -42.28
N CYS A 196 -23.06 -15.38 -41.79
CA CYS A 196 -23.03 -16.53 -42.63
C CYS A 196 -24.46 -16.71 -43.26
N ASP A 197 -24.58 -16.35 -44.54
CA ASP A 197 -25.74 -16.69 -45.35
C ASP A 197 -25.73 -18.20 -45.65
#